data_3a9a6c80b501e4cae11c328c865c99aa
#
_entry.id   3a9a6c80b501e4cae11c328c865c99aa
#
_cell.length_a   1.000
_cell.length_b   1.000
_cell.length_c   1.000
_cell.angle_alpha   90.00
_cell.angle_beta   90.00
_cell.angle_gamma   90.00
#
_symmetry.space_group_name_H-M   'P 1'
#
loop_
_entity.id
_entity.type
_entity.pdbx_description
1 polymer ?
#
loop_
_entity_poly.entity_id
_entity_poly.type
_entity_poly.pdbx_seq_one_letter_code
_entity_poly.pdbx_strand_id
1 'polypeptide(L)'
;GDVYKRQIKKVLRYQGFWGKKLMEAILMRAGSFMAVIILGYVLKKVGFFKEEDFYVMSKIMVKITLPASIIANFSQAEIQPAMLLLCLVGFAGGVLYMSLGWILGGKDRDEKAFHILNMSGYNIGNFTMPFTAGFFGPTGVVITSLFDTGNAFICLGGAYSVASMAKDKNSRFSVGPILKTLIKSAPFDAYIGMLILSLIHVSLPAPAVSIAQLIGNANAFMAMLMLGVGFKLSGDKKQIGKIGKILSIRYGVAVVASLMFYFVLPLPLEYRQTLAV
;
A
#
# COMPACT_ATOMS: atom_id res chain seq x y z
N GLY A 1 40.45 23.59 -17.57
CA GLY A 1 39.46 23.37 -18.59
C GLY A 1 39.14 21.91 -18.92
N ASP A 2 40.04 21.20 -19.61
CA ASP A 2 39.72 19.89 -20.22
C ASP A 2 39.61 18.72 -19.22
N VAL A 3 40.39 18.73 -18.15
CA VAL A 3 40.36 17.70 -17.11
C VAL A 3 39.03 17.73 -16.35
N TYR A 4 38.52 18.92 -16.05
CA TYR A 4 37.22 19.10 -15.35
C TYR A 4 36.04 18.66 -16.23
N LYS A 5 36.07 18.96 -17.53
CA LYS A 5 35.06 18.49 -18.49
C LYS A 5 35.06 16.97 -18.64
N ARG A 6 36.24 16.33 -18.61
CA ARG A 6 36.36 14.86 -18.66
C ARG A 6 35.84 14.20 -17.39
N GLN A 7 36.08 14.79 -16.21
CA GLN A 7 35.52 14.30 -14.94
C GLN A 7 34.01 14.42 -14.91
N ILE A 8 33.40 15.54 -15.31
CA ILE A 8 31.97 15.71 -15.40
C ILE A 8 31.37 14.71 -16.38
N LYS A 9 31.93 14.52 -17.57
CA LYS A 9 31.43 13.49 -18.51
C LYS A 9 31.51 12.07 -17.94
N LYS A 10 32.55 11.76 -17.15
CA LYS A 10 32.69 10.46 -16.48
C LYS A 10 31.62 10.26 -15.42
N VAL A 11 31.35 11.28 -14.60
CA VAL A 11 30.29 11.26 -13.57
C VAL A 11 28.88 11.11 -14.20
N LEU A 12 28.59 11.89 -15.25
CA LEU A 12 27.32 11.82 -15.97
C LEU A 12 27.12 10.47 -16.67
N ARG A 13 28.21 9.89 -17.22
CA ARG A 13 28.15 8.53 -17.80
C ARG A 13 27.92 7.46 -16.72
N TYR A 14 28.54 7.59 -15.56
CA TYR A 14 28.29 6.71 -14.41
C TYR A 14 26.83 6.83 -13.91
N GLN A 15 26.34 8.04 -13.73
CA GLN A 15 24.94 8.26 -13.32
C GLN A 15 23.94 7.73 -14.35
N GLY A 16 24.19 7.92 -15.65
CA GLY A 16 23.36 7.36 -16.72
C GLY A 16 23.37 5.81 -16.76
N PHE A 17 24.53 5.20 -16.51
CA PHE A 17 24.66 3.73 -16.46
C PHE A 17 23.93 3.13 -15.26
N TRP A 18 24.05 3.73 -14.07
CA TRP A 18 23.34 3.29 -12.88
C TRP A 18 21.84 3.53 -12.99
N GLY A 19 21.43 4.67 -13.56
CA GLY A 19 20.01 4.95 -13.84
C GLY A 19 19.39 3.92 -14.79
N LYS A 20 20.11 3.50 -15.82
CA LYS A 20 19.66 2.48 -16.77
C LYS A 20 19.51 1.11 -16.09
N LYS A 21 20.50 0.66 -15.33
CA LYS A 21 20.43 -0.61 -14.56
C LYS A 21 19.31 -0.59 -13.53
N LEU A 22 19.10 0.52 -12.84
CA LEU A 22 18.02 0.67 -11.89
C LEU A 22 16.65 0.58 -12.59
N MET A 23 16.50 1.26 -13.73
CA MET A 23 15.27 1.20 -14.53
C MET A 23 14.99 -0.22 -15.03
N GLU A 24 16.01 -0.94 -15.53
CA GLU A 24 15.88 -2.34 -15.95
C GLU A 24 15.44 -3.24 -14.77
N ALA A 25 16.02 -3.06 -13.58
CA ALA A 25 15.63 -3.81 -12.38
C ALA A 25 14.17 -3.51 -11.97
N ILE A 26 13.75 -2.24 -12.04
CA ILE A 26 12.37 -1.81 -11.79
C ILE A 26 11.40 -2.48 -12.76
N LEU A 27 11.70 -2.40 -14.06
CA LEU A 27 10.83 -2.98 -15.10
C LEU A 27 10.77 -4.51 -14.99
N MET A 28 11.90 -5.19 -14.71
CA MET A 28 11.91 -6.63 -14.48
C MET A 28 11.06 -7.03 -13.29
N ARG A 29 11.11 -6.28 -12.18
CA ARG A 29 10.33 -6.60 -10.98
C ARG A 29 8.84 -6.32 -11.17
N ALA A 30 8.50 -5.19 -11.76
CA ALA A 30 7.11 -4.89 -12.13
C ALA A 30 6.57 -5.93 -13.12
N GLY A 31 7.37 -6.34 -14.12
CA GLY A 31 7.04 -7.41 -15.05
C GLY A 31 6.83 -8.76 -14.36
N SER A 32 7.66 -9.09 -13.36
CA SER A 32 7.51 -10.31 -12.57
C SER A 32 6.21 -10.32 -11.76
N PHE A 33 5.84 -9.21 -11.14
CA PHE A 33 4.57 -9.08 -10.43
C PHE A 33 3.38 -9.21 -11.39
N MET A 34 3.44 -8.55 -12.54
CA MET A 34 2.41 -8.68 -13.57
C MET A 34 2.29 -10.13 -14.08
N ALA A 35 3.41 -10.82 -14.28
CA ALA A 35 3.42 -12.23 -14.69
C ALA A 35 2.72 -13.12 -13.65
N VAL A 36 2.93 -12.90 -12.35
CA VAL A 36 2.25 -13.65 -11.28
C VAL A 36 0.75 -13.33 -11.22
N ILE A 37 0.36 -12.07 -11.44
CA ILE A 37 -1.06 -11.69 -11.55
C ILE A 37 -1.71 -12.40 -12.75
N ILE A 38 -1.06 -12.38 -13.92
CA ILE A 38 -1.53 -13.08 -15.12
C ILE A 38 -1.63 -14.59 -14.86
N LEU A 39 -0.62 -15.18 -14.20
CA LEU A 39 -0.63 -16.59 -13.80
C LEU A 39 -1.87 -16.91 -12.95
N GLY A 40 -2.16 -16.12 -11.91
CA GLY A 40 -3.35 -16.30 -11.07
C GLY A 40 -4.65 -16.22 -11.88
N TYR A 41 -4.74 -15.27 -12.80
CA TYR A 41 -5.88 -15.15 -13.71
C TYR A 41 -6.04 -16.35 -14.64
N VAL A 42 -4.94 -16.82 -15.25
CA VAL A 42 -4.94 -17.99 -16.14
C VAL A 42 -5.30 -19.25 -15.36
N LEU A 43 -4.72 -19.48 -14.18
CA LEU A 43 -5.04 -20.62 -13.33
C LEU A 43 -6.51 -20.66 -12.92
N LYS A 44 -7.13 -19.50 -12.67
CA LYS A 44 -8.58 -19.42 -12.49
C LYS A 44 -9.34 -19.77 -13.77
N LYS A 45 -8.91 -19.29 -14.93
CA LYS A 45 -9.58 -19.54 -16.21
C LYS A 45 -9.57 -21.02 -16.62
N VAL A 46 -8.48 -21.74 -16.31
CA VAL A 46 -8.37 -23.18 -16.57
C VAL A 46 -9.01 -24.06 -15.49
N GLY A 47 -9.61 -23.45 -14.46
CA GLY A 47 -10.33 -24.18 -13.40
C GLY A 47 -9.44 -24.75 -12.29
N PHE A 48 -8.13 -24.43 -12.27
CA PHE A 48 -7.24 -24.80 -11.16
C PHE A 48 -7.64 -24.10 -9.86
N PHE A 49 -7.94 -22.79 -9.94
CA PHE A 49 -8.55 -22.02 -8.84
C PHE A 49 -10.01 -21.72 -9.14
N LYS A 50 -10.82 -21.81 -8.08
CA LYS A 50 -12.19 -21.32 -8.07
C LYS A 50 -12.23 -19.87 -7.58
N GLU A 51 -13.34 -19.20 -7.80
CA GLU A 51 -13.53 -17.83 -7.35
C GLU A 51 -13.45 -17.69 -5.81
N GLU A 52 -13.89 -18.70 -5.12
CA GLU A 52 -13.89 -18.80 -3.64
C GLU A 52 -12.47 -18.90 -3.05
N ASP A 53 -11.51 -19.45 -3.82
CA ASP A 53 -10.13 -19.57 -3.38
C ASP A 53 -9.46 -18.22 -3.15
N PHE A 54 -9.96 -17.15 -3.78
CA PHE A 54 -9.55 -15.78 -3.47
C PHE A 54 -9.66 -15.47 -1.98
N TYR A 55 -10.76 -15.88 -1.33
CA TYR A 55 -10.97 -15.63 0.10
C TYR A 55 -10.02 -16.42 0.99
N VAL A 56 -9.70 -17.64 0.60
CA VAL A 56 -8.72 -18.48 1.32
C VAL A 56 -7.32 -17.85 1.19
N MET A 57 -6.92 -17.48 -0.02
CA MET A 57 -5.64 -16.81 -0.27
C MET A 57 -5.53 -15.47 0.48
N SER A 58 -6.58 -14.66 0.44
CA SER A 58 -6.67 -13.40 1.18
C SER A 58 -6.53 -13.62 2.68
N LYS A 59 -7.16 -14.65 3.23
CA LYS A 59 -7.08 -15.00 4.65
C LYS A 59 -5.67 -15.43 5.05
N ILE A 60 -5.00 -16.27 4.26
CA ILE A 60 -3.60 -16.68 4.48
C ILE A 60 -2.71 -15.44 4.43
N MET A 61 -2.87 -14.62 3.39
CA MET A 61 -2.04 -13.44 3.20
C MET A 61 -2.20 -12.44 4.34
N VAL A 62 -3.42 -12.02 4.65
CA VAL A 62 -3.67 -10.98 5.67
C VAL A 62 -3.39 -11.47 7.09
N LYS A 63 -3.61 -12.77 7.39
CA LYS A 63 -3.46 -13.28 8.75
C LYS A 63 -2.12 -13.94 9.04
N ILE A 64 -1.34 -14.30 8.01
CA ILE A 64 -0.11 -15.07 8.18
C ILE A 64 1.06 -14.38 7.49
N THR A 65 1.04 -14.26 6.13
CA THR A 65 2.25 -13.85 5.41
C THR A 65 2.53 -12.36 5.52
N LEU A 66 1.51 -11.50 5.54
CA LEU A 66 1.68 -10.06 5.69
C LEU A 66 2.16 -9.68 7.11
N PRO A 67 1.56 -10.14 8.22
CA PRO A 67 2.11 -9.91 9.55
C PRO A 67 3.55 -10.43 9.71
N ALA A 68 3.85 -11.61 9.17
CA ALA A 68 5.20 -12.14 9.20
C ALA A 68 6.21 -11.29 8.40
N SER A 69 5.80 -10.78 7.24
CA SER A 69 6.62 -9.85 6.45
C SER A 69 6.89 -8.55 7.22
N ILE A 70 5.87 -8.01 7.90
CA ILE A 70 6.01 -6.81 8.74
C ILE A 70 7.04 -7.08 9.85
N ILE A 71 6.87 -8.15 10.63
CA ILE A 71 7.77 -8.52 11.72
C ILE A 71 9.21 -8.66 11.21
N ALA A 72 9.40 -9.39 10.12
CA ALA A 72 10.73 -9.62 9.54
C ALA A 72 11.43 -8.33 9.11
N ASN A 73 10.71 -7.41 8.47
CA ASN A 73 11.30 -6.16 7.96
C ASN A 73 11.53 -5.14 9.07
N PHE A 74 10.61 -5.00 10.03
CA PHE A 74 10.83 -4.13 11.19
C PHE A 74 12.02 -4.57 12.04
N SER A 75 12.27 -5.89 12.13
CA SER A 75 13.44 -6.41 12.86
C SER A 75 14.78 -6.05 12.21
N GLN A 76 14.79 -5.56 10.97
CA GLN A 76 15.99 -5.23 10.20
C GLN A 76 16.16 -3.72 9.97
N ALA A 77 15.16 -2.91 10.30
CA ALA A 77 15.17 -1.48 10.05
C ALA A 77 15.19 -0.69 11.38
N GLU A 78 15.92 0.42 11.38
CA GLU A 78 15.90 1.37 12.49
C GLU A 78 14.73 2.32 12.35
N ILE A 79 13.90 2.41 13.40
CA ILE A 79 12.76 3.32 13.43
C ILE A 79 13.17 4.63 14.14
N GLN A 80 13.11 5.71 13.40
CA GLN A 80 13.31 7.04 13.94
C GLN A 80 11.97 7.66 14.37
N PRO A 81 11.91 8.42 15.48
CA PRO A 81 10.66 9.05 15.94
C PRO A 81 9.99 9.94 14.87
N ALA A 82 10.77 10.59 14.01
CA ALA A 82 10.25 11.38 12.89
C ALA A 82 9.40 10.56 11.90
N MET A 83 9.63 9.26 11.79
CA MET A 83 8.83 8.38 10.95
C MET A 83 7.38 8.25 11.42
N LEU A 84 7.06 8.51 12.68
CA LEU A 84 5.69 8.51 13.19
C LEU A 84 4.80 9.52 12.47
N LEU A 85 5.38 10.59 11.90
CA LEU A 85 4.66 11.54 11.04
C LEU A 85 4.01 10.83 9.83
N LEU A 86 4.57 9.71 9.37
CA LEU A 86 4.03 8.95 8.25
C LEU A 86 2.63 8.38 8.53
N CYS A 87 2.34 8.05 9.80
CA CYS A 87 0.99 7.63 10.20
C CYS A 87 -0.02 8.78 9.98
N LEU A 88 0.36 10.01 10.32
CA LEU A 88 -0.49 11.18 10.08
C LEU A 88 -0.65 11.46 8.59
N VAL A 89 0.40 11.29 7.79
CA VAL A 89 0.35 11.45 6.33
C VAL A 89 -0.61 10.42 5.72
N GLY A 90 -0.53 9.15 6.13
CA GLY A 90 -1.43 8.10 5.68
C GLY A 90 -2.89 8.36 6.04
N PHE A 91 -3.14 8.79 7.28
CA PHE A 91 -4.47 9.20 7.74
C PHE A 91 -5.01 10.40 6.95
N ALA A 92 -4.21 11.46 6.82
CA ALA A 92 -4.59 12.68 6.09
C ALA A 92 -4.87 12.40 4.61
N GLY A 93 -4.05 11.56 3.97
CA GLY A 93 -4.28 11.11 2.60
C GLY A 93 -5.60 10.36 2.45
N GLY A 94 -5.93 9.46 3.38
CA GLY A 94 -7.21 8.76 3.41
C GLY A 94 -8.40 9.72 3.62
N VAL A 95 -8.29 10.70 4.51
CA VAL A 95 -9.29 11.76 4.72
C VAL A 95 -9.45 12.61 3.47
N LEU A 96 -8.36 12.97 2.79
CA LEU A 96 -8.41 13.73 1.53
C LEU A 96 -9.23 12.98 0.47
N TYR A 97 -8.92 11.72 0.21
CA TYR A 97 -9.67 10.93 -0.77
C TYR A 97 -11.13 10.71 -0.35
N MET A 98 -11.40 10.51 0.92
CA MET A 98 -12.77 10.39 1.45
C MET A 98 -13.56 11.69 1.23
N SER A 99 -12.93 12.85 1.45
CA SER A 99 -13.53 14.17 1.22
C SER A 99 -13.81 14.43 -0.27
N LEU A 100 -12.86 14.04 -1.14
CA LEU A 100 -13.07 14.08 -2.58
C LEU A 100 -14.24 13.19 -3.01
N GLY A 101 -14.34 11.98 -2.46
CA GLY A 101 -15.49 11.09 -2.70
C GLY A 101 -16.82 11.71 -2.28
N TRP A 102 -16.84 12.38 -1.14
CA TRP A 102 -18.03 13.12 -0.68
C TRP A 102 -18.47 14.24 -1.64
N ILE A 103 -17.51 15.03 -2.13
CA ILE A 103 -17.76 16.14 -3.06
C ILE A 103 -18.23 15.62 -4.42
N LEU A 104 -17.54 14.61 -4.97
CA LEU A 104 -17.79 14.06 -6.30
C LEU A 104 -19.09 13.25 -6.40
N GLY A 105 -19.58 12.73 -5.30
CA GLY A 105 -20.85 11.97 -5.24
C GLY A 105 -22.11 12.84 -5.42
N GLY A 106 -21.96 14.17 -5.45
CA GLY A 106 -23.05 15.10 -5.74
C GLY A 106 -24.18 15.08 -4.69
N LYS A 107 -25.42 15.24 -5.15
CA LYS A 107 -26.61 15.32 -4.27
C LYS A 107 -27.26 13.96 -4.01
N ASP A 108 -27.06 13.00 -4.89
CA ASP A 108 -27.58 11.64 -4.75
C ASP A 108 -26.83 10.91 -3.63
N ARG A 109 -27.57 10.28 -2.72
CA ARG A 109 -27.00 9.67 -1.51
C ARG A 109 -26.30 8.37 -1.79
N ASP A 110 -26.84 7.55 -2.69
CA ASP A 110 -26.24 6.27 -3.05
C ASP A 110 -24.98 6.50 -3.88
N GLU A 111 -24.99 7.44 -4.81
CA GLU A 111 -23.80 7.87 -5.57
C GLU A 111 -22.72 8.45 -4.63
N LYS A 112 -23.12 9.24 -3.64
CA LYS A 112 -22.19 9.81 -2.66
C LYS A 112 -21.54 8.70 -1.82
N ALA A 113 -22.31 7.76 -1.28
CA ALA A 113 -21.77 6.62 -0.55
C ALA A 113 -20.84 5.77 -1.42
N PHE A 114 -21.24 5.51 -2.68
CA PHE A 114 -20.42 4.80 -3.66
C PHE A 114 -19.08 5.51 -3.91
N HIS A 115 -19.07 6.81 -4.14
CA HIS A 115 -17.85 7.56 -4.37
C HIS A 115 -16.94 7.59 -3.12
N ILE A 116 -17.51 7.78 -1.92
CA ILE A 116 -16.73 7.73 -0.67
C ILE A 116 -16.02 6.40 -0.54
N LEU A 117 -16.71 5.27 -0.70
CA LEU A 117 -16.13 3.94 -0.53
C LEU A 117 -15.06 3.62 -1.59
N ASN A 118 -15.28 4.04 -2.84
CA ASN A 118 -14.36 3.73 -3.93
C ASN A 118 -13.19 4.73 -4.07
N MET A 119 -13.34 5.94 -3.52
CA MET A 119 -12.24 6.91 -3.47
C MET A 119 -11.33 6.67 -2.28
N SER A 120 -11.87 6.26 -1.12
CA SER A 120 -11.13 6.17 0.14
C SER A 120 -10.16 5.00 0.18
N GLY A 121 -9.06 5.21 0.91
CA GLY A 121 -8.09 4.19 1.26
C GLY A 121 -7.11 3.80 0.15
N TYR A 122 -6.04 3.17 0.58
CA TYR A 122 -4.96 2.68 -0.27
C TYR A 122 -4.81 1.16 -0.07
N ASN A 123 -4.41 0.45 -1.12
CA ASN A 123 -4.13 -0.99 -1.03
C ASN A 123 -2.63 -1.20 -0.72
N ILE A 124 -2.22 -0.79 0.48
CA ILE A 124 -0.81 -0.81 0.88
C ILE A 124 -0.32 -2.24 1.10
N GLY A 125 -0.96 -2.98 2.00
CA GLY A 125 -0.48 -4.31 2.40
C GLY A 125 -0.44 -5.33 1.26
N ASN A 126 -1.43 -5.28 0.35
CA ASN A 126 -1.55 -6.27 -0.72
C ASN A 126 -0.75 -5.91 -1.98
N PHE A 127 -0.51 -4.62 -2.24
CA PHE A 127 0.13 -4.18 -3.47
C PHE A 127 1.39 -3.34 -3.22
N THR A 128 1.27 -2.22 -2.51
CA THR A 128 2.38 -1.28 -2.36
C THR A 128 3.53 -1.89 -1.56
N MET A 129 3.25 -2.58 -0.47
CA MET A 129 4.27 -3.13 0.41
C MET A 129 5.15 -4.21 -0.25
N PRO A 130 4.60 -5.21 -0.99
CA PRO A 130 5.41 -6.12 -1.80
C PRO A 130 6.29 -5.38 -2.82
N PHE A 131 5.77 -4.30 -3.40
CA PHE A 131 6.48 -3.48 -4.37
C PHE A 131 7.64 -2.72 -3.71
N THR A 132 7.36 -1.98 -2.65
CA THR A 132 8.39 -1.21 -1.92
C THR A 132 9.45 -2.09 -1.27
N ALA A 133 9.08 -3.25 -0.73
CA ALA A 133 10.03 -4.25 -0.25
C ALA A 133 11.07 -4.60 -1.31
N GLY A 134 10.65 -4.62 -2.56
CA GLY A 134 11.47 -4.95 -3.68
C GLY A 134 12.49 -3.89 -4.07
N PHE A 135 12.17 -2.63 -3.91
CA PHE A 135 12.99 -1.51 -4.36
C PHE A 135 13.77 -0.85 -3.22
N PHE A 136 13.16 -0.79 -2.05
CA PHE A 136 13.66 -0.06 -0.89
C PHE A 136 13.96 -0.98 0.30
N GLY A 137 13.83 -2.30 0.12
CA GLY A 137 14.14 -3.29 1.16
C GLY A 137 13.35 -3.10 2.46
N PRO A 138 13.95 -3.42 3.63
CA PRO A 138 13.29 -3.30 4.93
C PRO A 138 12.80 -1.90 5.25
N THR A 139 13.60 -0.87 4.94
CA THR A 139 13.22 0.55 5.17
C THR A 139 11.94 0.91 4.41
N GLY A 140 11.82 0.49 3.16
CA GLY A 140 10.61 0.72 2.35
C GLY A 140 9.37 0.07 2.96
N VAL A 141 9.50 -1.14 3.51
CA VAL A 141 8.40 -1.82 4.20
C VAL A 141 8.00 -1.08 5.46
N VAL A 142 8.97 -0.61 6.26
CA VAL A 142 8.67 0.16 7.48
C VAL A 142 7.97 1.47 7.15
N ILE A 143 8.45 2.24 6.18
CA ILE A 143 7.83 3.50 5.76
C ILE A 143 6.38 3.26 5.30
N THR A 144 6.15 2.27 4.44
CA THR A 144 4.80 1.94 3.96
C THR A 144 3.90 1.38 5.07
N SER A 145 4.46 0.64 6.04
CA SER A 145 3.71 0.12 7.19
C SER A 145 3.24 1.24 8.12
N LEU A 146 4.08 2.23 8.38
CA LEU A 146 3.70 3.39 9.20
C LEU A 146 2.64 4.24 8.48
N PHE A 147 2.78 4.45 7.18
CA PHE A 147 1.74 5.08 6.37
C PHE A 147 0.43 4.28 6.43
N ASP A 148 0.49 2.95 6.29
CA ASP A 148 -0.68 2.06 6.34
C ASP A 148 -1.33 2.03 7.72
N THR A 149 -0.58 2.23 8.79
CA THR A 149 -1.14 2.36 10.14
C THR A 149 -2.17 3.51 10.21
N GLY A 150 -1.88 4.65 9.62
CA GLY A 150 -2.84 5.76 9.50
C GLY A 150 -3.99 5.47 8.54
N ASN A 151 -3.67 4.89 7.38
CA ASN A 151 -4.63 4.47 6.37
C ASN A 151 -5.63 3.41 6.90
N ALA A 152 -5.21 2.55 7.82
CA ALA A 152 -6.04 1.50 8.40
C ALA A 152 -7.31 2.05 9.08
N PHE A 153 -7.25 3.22 9.72
CA PHE A 153 -8.43 3.87 10.29
C PHE A 153 -9.50 4.16 9.23
N ILE A 154 -9.07 4.56 8.06
CA ILE A 154 -9.98 4.86 6.93
C ILE A 154 -10.51 3.56 6.32
N CYS A 155 -9.60 2.62 5.99
CA CYS A 155 -9.95 1.37 5.31
C CYS A 155 -10.76 0.40 6.17
N LEU A 156 -10.48 0.32 7.48
CA LEU A 156 -11.10 -0.66 8.37
C LEU A 156 -12.38 -0.15 9.05
N GLY A 157 -12.90 0.99 8.62
CA GLY A 157 -14.21 1.44 9.10
C GLY A 157 -14.54 2.92 8.92
N GLY A 158 -13.57 3.81 8.83
CA GLY A 158 -13.79 5.24 8.67
C GLY A 158 -14.58 5.58 7.42
N ALA A 159 -14.16 5.08 6.28
CA ALA A 159 -14.84 5.28 5.00
C ALA A 159 -16.27 4.72 5.01
N TYR A 160 -16.46 3.53 5.60
CA TYR A 160 -17.79 2.93 5.74
C TYR A 160 -18.70 3.76 6.65
N SER A 161 -18.19 4.25 7.78
CA SER A 161 -18.97 5.09 8.70
C SER A 161 -19.43 6.38 8.01
N VAL A 162 -18.54 7.06 7.28
CA VAL A 162 -18.88 8.30 6.55
C VAL A 162 -19.84 8.02 5.38
N ALA A 163 -19.65 6.92 4.65
CA ALA A 163 -20.56 6.51 3.58
C ALA A 163 -21.96 6.20 4.11
N SER A 164 -22.07 5.52 5.27
CA SER A 164 -23.35 5.25 5.93
C SER A 164 -24.07 6.53 6.33
N MET A 165 -23.35 7.53 6.87
CA MET A 165 -23.91 8.87 7.17
C MET A 165 -24.38 9.59 5.90
N ALA A 166 -23.66 9.46 4.80
CA ALA A 166 -24.07 10.04 3.53
C ALA A 166 -25.38 9.42 3.01
N LYS A 167 -25.52 8.10 3.19
CA LYS A 167 -26.68 7.32 2.74
C LYS A 167 -27.89 7.52 3.62
N ASP A 168 -27.73 7.49 4.96
CA ASP A 168 -28.81 7.60 5.93
C ASP A 168 -28.55 8.76 6.91
N LYS A 169 -29.52 9.69 7.00
CA LYS A 169 -29.46 10.85 7.91
C LYS A 169 -29.44 10.47 9.40
N ASN A 170 -29.96 9.29 9.74
CA ASN A 170 -30.01 8.80 11.13
C ASN A 170 -28.73 8.09 11.54
N SER A 171 -27.86 7.74 10.59
CA SER A 171 -26.55 7.15 10.86
C SER A 171 -25.61 8.18 11.46
N ARG A 172 -24.86 7.75 12.49
CA ARG A 172 -23.87 8.58 13.18
C ARG A 172 -22.47 7.99 13.00
N PHE A 173 -21.48 8.85 12.95
CA PHE A 173 -20.07 8.42 12.98
C PHE A 173 -19.79 7.73 14.32
N SER A 174 -19.25 6.50 14.25
CA SER A 174 -18.93 5.73 15.45
C SER A 174 -17.49 5.22 15.39
N VAL A 175 -16.70 5.60 16.37
CA VAL A 175 -15.29 5.20 16.50
C VAL A 175 -15.16 3.78 17.07
N GLY A 176 -16.10 3.36 17.92
CA GLY A 176 -16.04 2.05 18.59
C GLY A 176 -15.92 0.85 17.65
N PRO A 177 -16.78 0.71 16.62
CA PRO A 177 -16.63 -0.35 15.62
C PRO A 177 -15.30 -0.29 14.86
N ILE A 178 -14.79 0.91 14.56
CA ILE A 178 -13.51 1.10 13.89
C ILE A 178 -12.38 0.54 14.75
N LEU A 179 -12.30 0.95 16.02
CA LEU A 179 -11.30 0.46 16.97
C LEU A 179 -11.39 -1.06 17.15
N LYS A 180 -12.61 -1.61 17.25
CA LYS A 180 -12.83 -3.06 17.35
C LYS A 180 -12.30 -3.81 16.11
N THR A 181 -12.42 -3.23 14.93
CA THR A 181 -11.91 -3.82 13.68
C THR A 181 -10.39 -3.73 13.62
N LEU A 182 -9.81 -2.60 14.03
CA LEU A 182 -8.37 -2.40 14.09
C LEU A 182 -7.69 -3.44 15.00
N ILE A 183 -8.16 -3.60 16.23
CA ILE A 183 -7.61 -4.56 17.22
C ILE A 183 -7.77 -6.04 16.76
N LYS A 184 -8.62 -6.32 15.78
CA LYS A 184 -8.78 -7.65 15.19
C LYS A 184 -7.99 -7.84 13.90
N SER A 185 -7.26 -6.82 13.47
CA SER A 185 -6.48 -6.84 12.25
C SER A 185 -5.05 -7.29 12.54
N ALA A 186 -4.71 -8.52 12.17
CA ALA A 186 -3.37 -9.07 12.38
C ALA A 186 -2.23 -8.21 11.79
N PRO A 187 -2.35 -7.58 10.61
CA PRO A 187 -1.34 -6.63 10.14
C PRO A 187 -1.23 -5.40 11.03
N PHE A 188 -2.36 -4.83 11.49
CA PHE A 188 -2.35 -3.68 12.38
C PHE A 188 -1.71 -3.99 13.72
N ASP A 189 -2.03 -5.16 14.30
CA ASP A 189 -1.41 -5.63 15.53
C ASP A 189 0.10 -5.83 15.36
N ALA A 190 0.54 -6.36 14.20
CA ALA A 190 1.96 -6.49 13.88
C ALA A 190 2.66 -5.12 13.76
N TYR A 191 2.02 -4.11 13.11
CA TYR A 191 2.56 -2.75 13.03
C TYR A 191 2.77 -2.16 14.42
N ILE A 192 1.73 -2.17 15.25
CA ILE A 192 1.77 -1.58 16.59
C ILE A 192 2.75 -2.34 17.49
N GLY A 193 2.70 -3.68 17.47
CA GLY A 193 3.61 -4.50 18.27
C GLY A 193 5.08 -4.24 17.91
N MET A 194 5.42 -4.25 16.62
CA MET A 194 6.79 -4.00 16.18
C MET A 194 7.24 -2.56 16.42
N LEU A 195 6.32 -1.60 16.27
CA LEU A 195 6.59 -0.19 16.59
C LEU A 195 6.92 -0.02 18.09
N ILE A 196 6.12 -0.61 18.97
CA ILE A 196 6.37 -0.57 20.42
C ILE A 196 7.73 -1.19 20.75
N LEU A 197 8.01 -2.41 20.25
CA LEU A 197 9.28 -3.08 20.47
C LEU A 197 10.46 -2.24 20.02
N SER A 198 10.35 -1.61 18.86
CA SER A 198 11.40 -0.72 18.33
C SER A 198 11.60 0.52 19.20
N LEU A 199 10.53 1.17 19.67
CA LEU A 199 10.62 2.37 20.52
C LEU A 199 11.21 2.09 21.90
N ILE A 200 10.99 0.88 22.44
CA ILE A 200 11.61 0.44 23.72
C ILE A 200 12.95 -0.27 23.52
N HIS A 201 13.48 -0.28 22.27
CA HIS A 201 14.75 -0.89 21.88
C HIS A 201 14.88 -2.39 22.23
N VAL A 202 13.76 -3.12 22.16
CA VAL A 202 13.71 -4.57 22.36
C VAL A 202 13.75 -5.30 21.03
N SER A 203 14.78 -6.09 20.81
CA SER A 203 14.92 -6.93 19.60
C SER A 203 14.27 -8.29 19.79
N LEU A 204 13.65 -8.81 18.75
CA LEU A 204 13.13 -10.18 18.74
C LEU A 204 14.28 -11.20 18.69
N PRO A 205 14.10 -12.39 19.30
CA PRO A 205 15.07 -13.48 19.20
C PRO A 205 15.29 -13.92 17.74
N ALA A 206 16.54 -14.20 17.37
CA ALA A 206 16.91 -14.59 16.01
C ALA A 206 16.06 -15.74 15.41
N PRO A 207 15.69 -16.80 16.14
CA PRO A 207 14.81 -17.85 15.62
C PRO A 207 13.43 -17.32 15.23
N ALA A 208 12.85 -16.40 16.01
CA ALA A 208 11.54 -15.79 15.69
C ALA A 208 11.62 -14.94 14.42
N VAL A 209 12.68 -14.15 14.25
CA VAL A 209 12.93 -13.37 13.04
C VAL A 209 13.10 -14.28 11.82
N SER A 210 13.85 -15.38 11.95
CA SER A 210 14.06 -16.34 10.87
C SER A 210 12.76 -17.01 10.40
N ILE A 211 11.89 -17.39 11.34
CA ILE A 211 10.56 -17.93 11.01
C ILE A 211 9.70 -16.86 10.32
N ALA A 212 9.71 -15.64 10.85
CA ALA A 212 8.98 -14.52 10.24
C ALA A 212 9.50 -14.21 8.82
N GLN A 213 10.80 -14.27 8.57
CA GLN A 213 11.39 -14.12 7.23
C GLN A 213 10.94 -15.21 6.27
N LEU A 214 10.99 -16.48 6.69
CA LEU A 214 10.56 -17.61 5.86
C LEU A 214 9.10 -17.45 5.41
N ILE A 215 8.21 -17.15 6.33
CA ILE A 215 6.78 -16.95 6.05
C ILE A 215 6.55 -15.65 5.26
N GLY A 216 7.21 -14.57 5.68
CA GLY A 216 7.06 -13.24 5.09
C GLY A 216 7.54 -13.15 3.64
N ASN A 217 8.54 -13.94 3.25
CA ASN A 217 9.03 -14.01 1.87
C ASN A 217 7.95 -14.49 0.88
N ALA A 218 6.98 -15.28 1.34
CA ALA A 218 5.85 -15.72 0.51
C ALA A 218 4.82 -14.59 0.26
N ASN A 219 4.85 -13.49 1.01
CA ASN A 219 3.80 -12.47 0.97
C ASN A 219 3.65 -11.84 -0.42
N ALA A 220 4.73 -11.46 -1.07
CA ALA A 220 4.69 -10.82 -2.39
C ALA A 220 4.07 -11.74 -3.45
N PHE A 221 4.48 -13.01 -3.48
CA PHE A 221 3.92 -13.99 -4.39
C PHE A 221 2.43 -14.23 -4.12
N MET A 222 2.06 -14.47 -2.86
CA MET A 222 0.67 -14.70 -2.45
C MET A 222 -0.24 -13.52 -2.79
N ALA A 223 0.22 -12.29 -2.55
CA ALA A 223 -0.52 -11.09 -2.86
C ALA A 223 -0.80 -10.94 -4.38
N MET A 224 0.22 -11.10 -5.21
CA MET A 224 0.08 -10.98 -6.66
C MET A 224 -0.77 -12.12 -7.26
N LEU A 225 -0.58 -13.34 -6.80
CA LEU A 225 -1.39 -14.48 -7.21
C LEU A 225 -2.87 -14.30 -6.85
N MET A 226 -3.14 -13.87 -5.62
CA MET A 226 -4.48 -13.56 -5.13
C MET A 226 -5.17 -12.49 -5.97
N LEU A 227 -4.45 -11.40 -6.31
CA LEU A 227 -4.98 -10.35 -7.19
C LEU A 227 -5.39 -10.91 -8.56
N GLY A 228 -4.57 -11.82 -9.13
CA GLY A 228 -4.90 -12.51 -10.37
C GLY A 228 -6.14 -13.38 -10.27
N VAL A 229 -6.26 -14.19 -9.22
CA VAL A 229 -7.44 -15.04 -8.97
C VAL A 229 -8.69 -14.20 -8.74
N GLY A 230 -8.56 -13.08 -8.00
CA GLY A 230 -9.66 -12.15 -7.72
C GLY A 230 -10.08 -11.29 -8.93
N PHE A 231 -9.26 -11.21 -9.97
CA PHE A 231 -9.54 -10.34 -11.10
C PHE A 231 -10.75 -10.81 -11.90
N LYS A 232 -11.74 -9.90 -12.08
CA LYS A 232 -12.94 -10.13 -12.90
C LYS A 232 -13.05 -9.03 -13.95
N LEU A 233 -13.10 -9.44 -15.21
CA LEU A 233 -13.49 -8.58 -16.32
C LEU A 233 -15.02 -8.69 -16.48
N SER A 234 -15.76 -7.90 -15.73
CA SER A 234 -17.20 -7.77 -15.92
C SER A 234 -17.60 -6.32 -15.66
N GLY A 235 -18.42 -5.77 -16.51
CA GLY A 235 -18.94 -4.42 -16.31
C GLY A 235 -19.79 -3.95 -17.47
N ASP A 236 -20.92 -3.37 -17.15
CA ASP A 236 -21.69 -2.52 -18.05
C ASP A 236 -20.87 -1.28 -18.41
N LYS A 237 -20.99 -0.77 -19.65
CA LYS A 237 -20.30 0.44 -20.14
C LYS A 237 -20.47 1.64 -19.20
N LYS A 238 -21.65 1.78 -18.55
CA LYS A 238 -21.94 2.84 -17.59
C LYS A 238 -21.08 2.70 -16.30
N GLN A 239 -20.90 1.47 -15.80
CA GLN A 239 -20.05 1.21 -14.64
C GLN A 239 -18.57 1.43 -14.97
N ILE A 240 -18.12 1.01 -16.15
CA ILE A 240 -16.75 1.24 -16.63
C ILE A 240 -16.45 2.75 -16.68
N GLY A 241 -17.40 3.57 -17.18
CA GLY A 241 -17.25 5.03 -17.19
C GLY A 241 -17.11 5.65 -15.79
N LYS A 242 -17.91 5.18 -14.82
CA LYS A 242 -17.81 5.63 -13.42
C LYS A 242 -16.47 5.24 -12.79
N ILE A 243 -16.03 4.00 -13.00
CA ILE A 243 -14.74 3.50 -12.53
C ILE A 243 -13.61 4.31 -13.17
N GLY A 244 -13.64 4.54 -14.48
CA GLY A 244 -12.67 5.36 -15.18
C GLY A 244 -12.53 6.75 -14.62
N LYS A 245 -13.66 7.43 -14.33
CA LYS A 245 -13.67 8.75 -13.69
C LYS A 245 -13.02 8.72 -12.31
N ILE A 246 -13.38 7.76 -11.46
CA ILE A 246 -12.79 7.61 -10.11
C ILE A 246 -11.29 7.40 -10.21
N LEU A 247 -10.84 6.46 -11.06
CA LEU A 247 -9.42 6.16 -11.24
C LEU A 247 -8.64 7.35 -11.75
N SER A 248 -9.16 8.09 -12.76
CA SER A 248 -8.50 9.28 -13.28
C SER A 248 -8.28 10.35 -12.20
N ILE A 249 -9.27 10.57 -11.34
CA ILE A 249 -9.13 11.53 -10.24
C ILE A 249 -8.15 11.00 -9.19
N ARG A 250 -8.25 9.72 -8.81
CA ARG A 250 -7.31 9.10 -7.84
C ARG A 250 -5.87 9.20 -8.33
N TYR A 251 -5.61 8.83 -9.57
CA TYR A 251 -4.25 8.91 -10.13
C TYR A 251 -3.78 10.36 -10.31
N GLY A 252 -4.66 11.28 -10.72
CA GLY A 252 -4.32 12.70 -10.79
C GLY A 252 -3.89 13.27 -9.43
N VAL A 253 -4.66 12.99 -8.37
CA VAL A 253 -4.31 13.39 -7.00
C VAL A 253 -3.04 12.68 -6.52
N ALA A 254 -2.87 11.38 -6.84
CA ALA A 254 -1.66 10.63 -6.48
C ALA A 254 -0.41 11.24 -7.11
N VAL A 255 -0.44 11.62 -8.39
CA VAL A 255 0.70 12.27 -9.07
C VAL A 255 1.05 13.58 -8.38
N VAL A 256 0.07 14.43 -8.06
CA VAL A 256 0.31 15.68 -7.34
C VAL A 256 0.89 15.42 -5.95
N ALA A 257 0.33 14.46 -5.21
CA ALA A 257 0.83 14.08 -3.89
C ALA A 257 2.26 13.51 -3.96
N SER A 258 2.57 12.64 -4.93
CA SER A 258 3.89 12.10 -5.17
C SER A 258 4.93 13.19 -5.44
N LEU A 259 4.61 14.15 -6.29
CA LEU A 259 5.48 15.31 -6.57
C LEU A 259 5.68 16.15 -5.30
N MET A 260 4.61 16.40 -4.54
CA MET A 260 4.69 17.13 -3.29
C MET A 260 5.56 16.38 -2.26
N PHE A 261 5.38 15.07 -2.10
CA PHE A 261 6.20 14.26 -1.19
C PHE A 261 7.66 14.24 -1.62
N TYR A 262 7.93 14.14 -2.91
CA TYR A 262 9.30 14.09 -3.41
C TYR A 262 10.04 15.42 -3.27
N PHE A 263 9.39 16.56 -3.54
CA PHE A 263 10.06 17.86 -3.61
C PHE A 263 9.91 18.70 -2.34
N VAL A 264 8.83 18.55 -1.57
CA VAL A 264 8.49 19.49 -0.49
C VAL A 264 8.73 18.92 0.91
N LEU A 265 8.59 17.58 1.11
CA LEU A 265 8.75 17.02 2.44
C LEU A 265 10.18 17.14 2.97
N PRO A 266 10.37 17.64 4.22
CA PRO A 266 11.68 17.73 4.86
C PRO A 266 12.11 16.37 5.44
N LEU A 267 12.13 15.33 4.61
CA LEU A 267 12.48 13.96 4.98
C LEU A 267 13.69 13.48 4.17
N PRO A 268 14.45 12.49 4.65
CA PRO A 268 15.51 11.84 3.88
C PRO A 268 15.03 11.39 2.50
N LEU A 269 15.95 11.40 1.51
CA LEU A 269 15.60 11.10 0.12
C LEU A 269 14.90 9.74 -0.06
N GLU A 270 15.36 8.71 0.65
CA GLU A 270 14.79 7.37 0.60
C GLU A 270 13.31 7.36 1.05
N TYR A 271 12.97 8.14 2.07
CA TYR A 271 11.58 8.27 2.56
C TYR A 271 10.70 8.96 1.54
N ARG A 272 11.21 10.06 0.95
CA ARG A 272 10.50 10.80 -0.10
C ARG A 272 10.26 9.95 -1.34
N GLN A 273 11.24 9.14 -1.74
CA GLN A 273 11.13 8.20 -2.86
C GLN A 273 10.10 7.11 -2.56
N THR A 274 10.13 6.54 -1.36
CA THR A 274 9.15 5.50 -0.95
C THR A 274 7.73 6.04 -0.89
N LEU A 275 7.54 7.26 -0.39
CA LEU A 275 6.21 7.90 -0.33
C LEU A 275 5.69 8.34 -1.69
N ALA A 276 6.57 8.59 -2.64
CA ALA A 276 6.19 9.00 -4.01
C ALA A 276 5.73 7.81 -4.88
N VAL A 277 5.96 6.58 -4.45
CA VAL A 277 5.49 5.33 -5.09
C VAL A 277 4.13 4.93 -4.57
#